data_0f39c61034b52568ed0b0b39da73f9a3
#
_entry.id   0f39c61034b52568ed0b0b39da73f9a3
#
_cell.length_a   1.000
_cell.length_b   1.000
_cell.length_c   1.000
_cell.angle_alpha   90.00
_cell.angle_beta   90.00
_cell.angle_gamma   90.00
#
_symmetry.space_group_name_H-M   'P 1'
#
loop_
_entity.id
_entity.type
_entity.pdbx_description
1 polymer ?
#
loop_
_entity_poly.entity_id
_entity_poly.type
_entity_poly.pdbx_seq_one_letter_code
_entity_poly.pdbx_strand_id
1 'polypeptide(L)'
;MQSYQEEYIANVKEIAALTAHKSPGGRSFEEYLEELLANRREAEQKTNRNMELLREGLQPTLEHLFEADAQELASLREFASGLLAGTNEVDGGLFCQVHQALLSLARLNRDRNQMIQELYWLGIGRNNLCNKMVGLETTEAEKYTHKMRLCFTEAAAYLKYYDEIEDTQTRGYILRSRANISLGHFRSPGEKIRLTRQTLEILQDRSYQEKEPGLPWERFIYMTHQQMASSISRSKTEVMAPEDIASLMDSVYIVYERRIRESAKQSQKPPFRSAFSYASINYYCGLDTLDGLLSKMELLMDETDIHDFSPDNMYGLISIPAFYCQYLQEYPERLPQKKEYVESLYQKILDYLRLFPDASGNESLFFYLRQLSCTFVETGDGISYGEFLQKLLILFAPDIYVHSYMVGKASCAFCRIILFEEPSYFDDIDHIRAVEDPRQKQAAVLDYAMQCGLFHDVGNLNFISLYTQISRQWFAEEYEMSKLHTVAGNMSLSQRPSTRLYAEAAHGHHSWYDGSRGYPGSYRRLECPQRQMVDIIGITDFLDSITSMGQLHFGEKKTYAEAVREAILLEGRRFSPLLTARLREKEVAEALRKAFEEGRREAYYHLYEQEASS
;
A
#
# COMPACT_ATOMS: atom_id res chain seq x y z
N MET A 1 -30.53 -12.69 -17.71
CA MET A 1 -29.27 -13.29 -17.22
C MET A 1 -28.35 -12.13 -16.88
N GLN A 2 -27.81 -12.14 -15.70
CA GLN A 2 -26.80 -11.15 -15.28
C GLN A 2 -25.58 -11.30 -16.22
N SER A 3 -25.00 -10.17 -16.69
CA SER A 3 -23.81 -10.25 -17.54
C SER A 3 -22.62 -10.77 -16.70
N TYR A 4 -21.64 -11.42 -17.33
CA TYR A 4 -20.44 -11.87 -16.60
C TYR A 4 -19.74 -10.70 -15.88
N GLN A 5 -19.86 -9.49 -16.42
CA GLN A 5 -19.29 -8.25 -15.89
C GLN A 5 -19.97 -7.85 -14.56
N GLU A 6 -21.30 -7.89 -14.51
CA GLU A 6 -22.08 -7.60 -13.31
C GLU A 6 -21.84 -8.65 -12.22
N GLU A 7 -21.80 -9.93 -12.61
CA GLU A 7 -21.51 -11.05 -11.70
C GLU A 7 -20.10 -10.91 -11.10
N TYR A 8 -19.10 -10.55 -11.91
CA TYR A 8 -17.72 -10.32 -11.45
C TYR A 8 -17.66 -9.22 -10.38
N ILE A 9 -18.22 -8.04 -10.68
CA ILE A 9 -18.21 -6.89 -9.75
C ILE A 9 -18.98 -7.24 -8.45
N ALA A 10 -20.10 -7.96 -8.55
CA ALA A 10 -20.86 -8.40 -7.38
C ALA A 10 -20.03 -9.35 -6.51
N ASN A 11 -19.40 -10.36 -7.12
CA ASN A 11 -18.53 -11.29 -6.41
C ASN A 11 -17.36 -10.61 -5.71
N VAL A 12 -16.70 -9.62 -6.34
CA VAL A 12 -15.61 -8.85 -5.69
C VAL A 12 -16.11 -8.19 -4.41
N LYS A 13 -17.28 -7.54 -4.44
CA LYS A 13 -17.88 -6.90 -3.26
C LYS A 13 -18.26 -7.91 -2.18
N GLU A 14 -18.81 -9.05 -2.57
CA GLU A 14 -19.19 -10.11 -1.63
C GLU A 14 -17.94 -10.75 -0.99
N ILE A 15 -16.88 -10.98 -1.76
CA ILE A 15 -15.59 -11.46 -1.22
C ILE A 15 -15.05 -10.47 -0.18
N ALA A 16 -15.05 -9.18 -0.49
CA ALA A 16 -14.62 -8.16 0.46
C ALA A 16 -15.46 -8.19 1.75
N ALA A 17 -16.78 -8.35 1.64
CA ALA A 17 -17.66 -8.45 2.80
C ALA A 17 -17.46 -9.74 3.62
N LEU A 18 -17.13 -10.87 2.96
CA LEU A 18 -16.87 -12.17 3.62
C LEU A 18 -15.51 -12.16 4.34
N THR A 19 -14.52 -11.47 3.80
CA THR A 19 -13.16 -11.40 4.34
C THR A 19 -12.95 -10.21 5.27
N ALA A 20 -13.90 -9.25 5.32
CA ALA A 20 -13.86 -8.15 6.25
C ALA A 20 -13.83 -8.64 7.70
N HIS A 21 -13.06 -7.95 8.51
CA HIS A 21 -12.95 -8.24 9.93
C HIS A 21 -14.31 -7.96 10.62
N LYS A 22 -14.82 -8.94 11.38
CA LYS A 22 -16.12 -8.83 12.04
C LYS A 22 -15.96 -8.98 13.54
N SER A 23 -16.61 -8.12 14.31
CA SER A 23 -16.67 -8.24 15.76
C SER A 23 -17.27 -9.60 16.16
N PRO A 24 -16.73 -10.26 17.21
CA PRO A 24 -17.29 -11.50 17.75
C PRO A 24 -18.75 -11.37 18.21
N GLY A 25 -19.21 -10.17 18.57
CA GLY A 25 -20.60 -9.92 18.92
C GLY A 25 -21.11 -10.76 20.09
N GLY A 26 -20.25 -11.09 21.07
CA GLY A 26 -20.59 -11.93 22.23
C GLY A 26 -20.56 -13.44 21.97
N ARG A 27 -20.13 -13.90 20.78
CA ARG A 27 -19.90 -15.33 20.45
C ARG A 27 -18.67 -15.88 21.16
N SER A 28 -18.64 -17.19 21.40
CA SER A 28 -17.44 -17.88 21.85
C SER A 28 -16.35 -17.89 20.75
N PHE A 29 -15.10 -18.13 21.13
CA PHE A 29 -14.00 -18.24 20.17
C PHE A 29 -14.25 -19.34 19.12
N GLU A 30 -14.80 -20.48 19.51
CA GLU A 30 -15.05 -21.59 18.58
C GLU A 30 -16.13 -21.21 17.54
N GLU A 31 -17.21 -20.56 17.95
CA GLU A 31 -18.24 -20.07 17.03
C GLU A 31 -17.72 -19.00 16.07
N TYR A 32 -16.90 -18.08 16.59
CA TYR A 32 -16.23 -17.05 15.78
C TYR A 32 -15.30 -17.67 14.74
N LEU A 33 -14.47 -18.63 15.15
CA LEU A 33 -13.54 -19.33 14.28
C LEU A 33 -14.24 -20.14 13.19
N GLU A 34 -15.33 -20.84 13.55
CA GLU A 34 -16.15 -21.62 12.60
C GLU A 34 -16.75 -20.71 11.52
N GLU A 35 -17.34 -19.58 11.91
CA GLU A 35 -17.89 -18.60 10.95
C GLU A 35 -16.80 -18.01 10.06
N LEU A 36 -15.67 -17.61 10.63
CA LEU A 36 -14.54 -17.05 9.87
C LEU A 36 -14.02 -18.03 8.82
N LEU A 37 -13.85 -19.30 9.19
CA LEU A 37 -13.43 -20.35 8.25
C LEU A 37 -14.49 -20.68 7.20
N ALA A 38 -15.79 -20.57 7.54
CA ALA A 38 -16.87 -20.73 6.57
C ALA A 38 -16.88 -19.59 5.55
N ASN A 39 -16.77 -18.34 6.00
CA ASN A 39 -16.70 -17.16 5.14
C ASN A 39 -15.51 -17.22 4.16
N ARG A 40 -14.36 -17.70 4.63
CA ARG A 40 -13.16 -17.87 3.78
C ARG A 40 -13.38 -18.92 2.69
N ARG A 41 -14.01 -20.04 3.01
CA ARG A 41 -14.34 -21.07 2.00
C ARG A 41 -15.30 -20.53 0.94
N GLU A 42 -16.28 -19.72 1.36
CA GLU A 42 -17.21 -19.08 0.42
C GLU A 42 -16.48 -18.05 -0.45
N ALA A 43 -15.61 -17.22 0.13
CA ALA A 43 -14.78 -16.28 -0.63
C ALA A 43 -13.87 -16.98 -1.66
N GLU A 44 -13.29 -18.14 -1.30
CA GLU A 44 -12.50 -18.97 -2.22
C GLU A 44 -13.34 -19.49 -3.40
N GLN A 45 -14.57 -19.95 -3.15
CA GLN A 45 -15.48 -20.40 -4.22
C GLN A 45 -15.82 -19.25 -5.18
N LYS A 46 -16.10 -18.05 -4.65
CA LYS A 46 -16.37 -16.86 -5.46
C LYS A 46 -15.14 -16.41 -6.26
N THR A 47 -13.94 -16.49 -5.68
CA THR A 47 -12.68 -16.21 -6.38
C THR A 47 -12.47 -17.18 -7.55
N ASN A 48 -12.70 -18.46 -7.35
CA ASN A 48 -12.64 -19.46 -8.43
C ASN A 48 -13.67 -19.15 -9.53
N ARG A 49 -14.90 -18.76 -9.14
CA ARG A 49 -15.93 -18.34 -10.09
C ARG A 49 -15.51 -17.10 -10.88
N ASN A 50 -14.89 -16.13 -10.25
CA ASN A 50 -14.35 -14.95 -10.94
C ASN A 50 -13.29 -15.31 -11.98
N MET A 51 -12.40 -16.24 -11.67
CA MET A 51 -11.42 -16.72 -12.64
C MET A 51 -12.07 -17.39 -13.86
N GLU A 52 -13.17 -18.14 -13.66
CA GLU A 52 -13.97 -18.70 -14.77
C GLU A 52 -14.61 -17.59 -15.60
N LEU A 53 -15.25 -16.60 -14.98
CA LEU A 53 -15.88 -15.46 -15.67
C LEU A 53 -14.87 -14.67 -16.51
N LEU A 54 -13.68 -14.45 -16.01
CA LEU A 54 -12.61 -13.77 -16.77
C LEU A 54 -12.11 -14.63 -17.93
N ARG A 55 -11.89 -15.92 -17.71
CA ARG A 55 -11.41 -16.85 -18.75
C ARG A 55 -12.44 -17.06 -19.85
N GLU A 56 -13.72 -17.20 -19.50
CA GLU A 56 -14.80 -17.56 -20.45
C GLU A 56 -15.48 -16.34 -21.08
N GLY A 57 -15.53 -15.21 -20.36
CA GLY A 57 -16.18 -13.99 -20.81
C GLY A 57 -15.24 -12.89 -21.29
N LEU A 58 -14.32 -12.45 -20.42
CA LEU A 58 -13.49 -11.29 -20.75
C LEU A 58 -12.32 -11.63 -21.69
N GLN A 59 -11.60 -12.71 -21.44
CA GLN A 59 -10.41 -13.05 -22.22
C GLN A 59 -10.72 -13.22 -23.71
N PRO A 60 -11.76 -13.97 -24.14
CA PRO A 60 -12.13 -14.05 -25.56
C PRO A 60 -12.50 -12.69 -26.15
N THR A 61 -13.20 -11.82 -25.39
CA THR A 61 -13.52 -10.46 -25.83
C THR A 61 -12.26 -9.63 -26.09
N LEU A 62 -11.25 -9.72 -25.22
CA LEU A 62 -9.99 -8.98 -25.38
C LEU A 62 -9.13 -9.54 -26.53
N GLU A 63 -9.13 -10.87 -26.75
CA GLU A 63 -8.39 -11.53 -27.83
C GLU A 63 -8.98 -11.21 -29.22
N HIS A 64 -10.30 -11.04 -29.32
CA HIS A 64 -11.01 -10.72 -30.55
C HIS A 64 -11.51 -9.27 -30.62
N LEU A 65 -10.90 -8.37 -29.84
CA LEU A 65 -11.34 -6.99 -29.70
C LEU A 65 -11.43 -6.20 -31.03
N PHE A 66 -10.65 -6.59 -32.03
CA PHE A 66 -10.67 -6.01 -33.38
C PHE A 66 -11.94 -6.37 -34.18
N GLU A 67 -12.70 -7.36 -33.74
CA GLU A 67 -14.00 -7.76 -34.34
C GLU A 67 -15.18 -7.15 -33.58
N ALA A 68 -14.94 -6.56 -32.40
CA ALA A 68 -15.97 -6.03 -31.53
C ALA A 68 -16.70 -4.85 -32.16
N ASP A 69 -18.02 -4.85 -32.04
CA ASP A 69 -18.85 -3.74 -32.48
C ASP A 69 -18.86 -2.56 -31.46
N ALA A 70 -19.51 -1.46 -31.83
CA ALA A 70 -19.58 -0.27 -30.99
C ALA A 70 -20.28 -0.52 -29.64
N GLN A 71 -21.26 -1.45 -29.59
CA GLN A 71 -22.00 -1.77 -28.38
C GLN A 71 -21.14 -2.61 -27.42
N GLU A 72 -20.37 -3.56 -27.94
CA GLU A 72 -19.43 -4.37 -27.17
C GLU A 72 -18.31 -3.51 -26.57
N LEU A 73 -17.75 -2.58 -27.35
CA LEU A 73 -16.74 -1.62 -26.87
C LEU A 73 -17.31 -0.68 -25.80
N ALA A 74 -18.57 -0.23 -25.93
CA ALA A 74 -19.23 0.59 -24.93
C ALA A 74 -19.45 -0.21 -23.62
N SER A 75 -19.93 -1.46 -23.71
CA SER A 75 -20.09 -2.36 -22.57
C SER A 75 -18.76 -2.62 -21.83
N LEU A 76 -17.66 -2.79 -22.58
CA LEU A 76 -16.35 -3.00 -21.99
C LEU A 76 -15.84 -1.74 -21.25
N ARG A 77 -16.13 -0.52 -21.76
CA ARG A 77 -15.82 0.73 -21.05
C ARG A 77 -16.68 0.93 -19.80
N GLU A 78 -17.94 0.56 -19.86
CA GLU A 78 -18.84 0.59 -18.70
C GLU A 78 -18.36 -0.36 -17.62
N PHE A 79 -17.96 -1.58 -17.98
CA PHE A 79 -17.32 -2.53 -17.08
C PHE A 79 -16.08 -1.93 -16.44
N ALA A 80 -15.15 -1.39 -17.24
CA ALA A 80 -13.95 -0.74 -16.72
C ALA A 80 -14.29 0.39 -15.74
N SER A 81 -15.28 1.21 -16.06
CA SER A 81 -15.76 2.28 -15.15
C SER A 81 -16.27 1.72 -13.81
N GLY A 82 -16.89 0.55 -13.81
CA GLY A 82 -17.32 -0.17 -12.60
C GLY A 82 -16.18 -0.69 -11.75
N LEU A 83 -14.99 -0.95 -12.35
CA LEU A 83 -13.80 -1.40 -11.63
C LEU A 83 -13.08 -0.27 -10.88
N LEU A 84 -13.39 0.98 -11.18
CA LEU A 84 -12.80 2.17 -10.56
C LEU A 84 -13.91 3.19 -10.24
N ALA A 85 -14.67 2.94 -9.17
CA ALA A 85 -15.82 3.75 -8.78
C ALA A 85 -15.44 4.80 -7.71
N GLY A 86 -15.26 6.05 -8.15
CA GLY A 86 -14.99 7.18 -7.25
C GLY A 86 -13.64 7.08 -6.55
N THR A 87 -13.64 7.07 -5.21
CA THR A 87 -12.45 6.89 -4.37
C THR A 87 -12.16 5.41 -4.06
N ASN A 88 -13.09 4.52 -4.37
CA ASN A 88 -12.97 3.10 -4.10
C ASN A 88 -12.53 2.36 -5.37
N GLU A 89 -11.39 1.72 -5.28
CA GLU A 89 -10.88 0.83 -6.33
C GLU A 89 -11.49 -0.57 -6.11
N VAL A 90 -12.18 -1.10 -7.12
CA VAL A 90 -12.72 -2.47 -7.10
C VAL A 90 -11.67 -3.44 -7.63
N ASP A 91 -11.08 -3.15 -8.79
CA ASP A 91 -9.97 -3.92 -9.37
C ASP A 91 -9.17 -3.04 -10.34
N GLY A 92 -8.14 -2.37 -9.81
CA GLY A 92 -7.30 -1.45 -10.58
C GLY A 92 -6.40 -2.13 -11.61
N GLY A 93 -5.97 -3.35 -11.36
CA GLY A 93 -5.18 -4.13 -12.33
C GLY A 93 -6.00 -4.49 -13.54
N LEU A 94 -7.21 -5.00 -13.35
CA LEU A 94 -8.13 -5.34 -14.44
C LEU A 94 -8.57 -4.09 -15.21
N PHE A 95 -8.82 -2.98 -14.51
CA PHE A 95 -9.06 -1.67 -15.13
C PHE A 95 -7.93 -1.30 -16.10
N CYS A 96 -6.67 -1.41 -15.66
CA CYS A 96 -5.52 -1.13 -16.53
C CYS A 96 -5.42 -2.08 -17.72
N GLN A 97 -5.73 -3.38 -17.55
CA GLN A 97 -5.72 -4.35 -18.65
C GLN A 97 -6.75 -4.01 -19.73
N VAL A 98 -7.98 -3.67 -19.33
CA VAL A 98 -9.05 -3.29 -20.26
C VAL A 98 -8.66 -2.03 -21.05
N HIS A 99 -8.23 -0.96 -20.37
CA HIS A 99 -7.84 0.27 -21.06
C HIS A 99 -6.58 0.11 -21.91
N GLN A 100 -5.64 -0.78 -21.53
CA GLN A 100 -4.50 -1.10 -22.37
C GLN A 100 -4.92 -1.81 -23.67
N ALA A 101 -5.88 -2.73 -23.61
CA ALA A 101 -6.41 -3.40 -24.80
C ALA A 101 -7.15 -2.42 -25.72
N LEU A 102 -8.03 -1.59 -25.15
CA LEU A 102 -8.74 -0.54 -25.89
C LEU A 102 -7.79 0.47 -26.53
N LEU A 103 -6.72 0.87 -25.85
CA LEU A 103 -5.68 1.73 -26.41
C LEU A 103 -4.98 1.07 -27.59
N SER A 104 -4.69 -0.24 -27.49
CA SER A 104 -4.07 -0.99 -28.58
C SER A 104 -4.97 -1.03 -29.83
N LEU A 105 -6.28 -1.23 -29.64
CA LEU A 105 -7.26 -1.17 -30.71
C LEU A 105 -7.34 0.24 -31.33
N ALA A 106 -7.42 1.28 -30.49
CA ALA A 106 -7.47 2.67 -30.96
C ALA A 106 -6.23 3.05 -31.79
N ARG A 107 -5.04 2.56 -31.39
CA ARG A 107 -3.79 2.75 -32.13
C ARG A 107 -3.82 2.00 -33.49
N LEU A 108 -4.32 0.76 -33.51
CA LEU A 108 -4.49 -0.02 -34.74
C LEU A 108 -5.40 0.70 -35.74
N ASN A 109 -6.53 1.21 -35.27
CA ASN A 109 -7.53 1.93 -36.06
C ASN A 109 -7.12 3.37 -36.36
N ARG A 110 -6.02 3.88 -35.79
CA ARG A 110 -5.58 5.28 -35.87
C ARG A 110 -6.67 6.27 -35.40
N ASP A 111 -7.51 5.85 -34.47
CA ASP A 111 -8.56 6.69 -33.88
C ASP A 111 -7.95 7.60 -32.81
N ARG A 112 -7.69 8.85 -33.19
CA ARG A 112 -7.06 9.85 -32.34
C ARG A 112 -7.87 10.13 -31.07
N ASN A 113 -9.19 10.23 -31.19
CA ASN A 113 -10.06 10.57 -30.07
C ASN A 113 -10.05 9.44 -29.03
N GLN A 114 -10.20 8.21 -29.49
CA GLN A 114 -10.12 7.03 -28.62
C GLN A 114 -8.73 6.87 -27.98
N MET A 115 -7.65 7.09 -28.73
CA MET A 115 -6.28 7.03 -28.18
C MET A 115 -6.10 7.99 -27.00
N ILE A 116 -6.56 9.24 -27.12
CA ILE A 116 -6.47 10.25 -26.07
C ILE A 116 -7.27 9.82 -24.84
N GLN A 117 -8.50 9.35 -25.04
CA GLN A 117 -9.38 8.88 -23.98
C GLN A 117 -8.75 7.70 -23.21
N GLU A 118 -8.31 6.67 -23.93
CA GLU A 118 -7.76 5.46 -23.32
C GLU A 118 -6.41 5.73 -22.60
N LEU A 119 -5.58 6.62 -23.16
CA LEU A 119 -4.36 7.09 -22.49
C LEU A 119 -4.66 7.81 -21.17
N TYR A 120 -5.69 8.65 -21.13
CA TYR A 120 -6.10 9.33 -19.92
C TYR A 120 -6.53 8.33 -18.83
N TRP A 121 -7.44 7.40 -19.16
CA TRP A 121 -7.95 6.44 -18.19
C TRP A 121 -6.87 5.44 -17.74
N LEU A 122 -6.04 4.96 -18.66
CA LEU A 122 -4.89 4.11 -18.31
C LEU A 122 -3.91 4.87 -17.38
N GLY A 123 -3.71 6.16 -17.61
CA GLY A 123 -2.92 7.02 -16.73
C GLY A 123 -3.52 7.11 -15.32
N ILE A 124 -4.85 7.21 -15.19
CA ILE A 124 -5.55 7.20 -13.90
C ILE A 124 -5.37 5.87 -13.16
N GLY A 125 -5.60 4.74 -13.83
CA GLY A 125 -5.38 3.41 -13.21
C GLY A 125 -3.94 3.21 -12.75
N ARG A 126 -2.96 3.61 -13.57
CA ARG A 126 -1.54 3.55 -13.20
C ARG A 126 -1.17 4.50 -12.06
N ASN A 127 -1.85 5.64 -11.92
CA ASN A 127 -1.66 6.52 -10.76
C ASN A 127 -2.08 5.83 -9.45
N ASN A 128 -3.17 5.07 -9.47
CA ASN A 128 -3.59 4.31 -8.29
C ASN A 128 -2.54 3.24 -7.91
N LEU A 129 -1.95 2.56 -8.90
CA LEU A 129 -0.83 1.65 -8.64
C LEU A 129 0.39 2.37 -8.05
N CYS A 130 0.72 3.59 -8.53
CA CYS A 130 1.81 4.39 -7.97
C CYS A 130 1.56 4.79 -6.51
N ASN A 131 0.31 5.04 -6.13
CA ASN A 131 -0.03 5.38 -4.74
C ASN A 131 0.29 4.25 -3.76
N LYS A 132 0.26 2.99 -4.20
CA LYS A 132 0.65 1.82 -3.39
C LYS A 132 2.16 1.80 -3.05
N MET A 133 2.98 2.59 -3.75
CA MET A 133 4.44 2.63 -3.60
C MET A 133 4.95 3.88 -2.90
N VAL A 134 4.08 4.61 -2.22
CA VAL A 134 4.47 5.81 -1.45
C VAL A 134 5.46 5.42 -0.35
N GLY A 135 6.54 6.19 -0.25
CA GLY A 135 7.63 5.93 0.69
C GLY A 135 8.71 4.97 0.17
N LEU A 136 8.51 4.33 -1.00
CA LEU A 136 9.52 3.49 -1.64
C LEU A 136 10.36 4.31 -2.63
N GLU A 137 11.57 4.64 -2.24
CA GLU A 137 12.55 5.34 -3.09
C GLU A 137 13.41 4.34 -3.87
N THR A 138 12.77 3.49 -4.68
CA THR A 138 13.44 2.46 -5.47
C THR A 138 13.32 2.72 -6.97
N THR A 139 14.27 2.19 -7.74
CA THR A 139 14.22 2.24 -9.21
C THR A 139 12.97 1.54 -9.76
N GLU A 140 12.50 0.50 -9.07
CA GLU A 140 11.29 -0.24 -9.43
C GLU A 140 10.05 0.64 -9.26
N ALA A 141 9.89 1.33 -8.12
CA ALA A 141 8.77 2.25 -7.89
C ALA A 141 8.77 3.41 -8.92
N GLU A 142 9.95 3.89 -9.31
CA GLU A 142 10.09 4.90 -10.36
C GLU A 142 9.60 4.44 -11.73
N LYS A 143 9.79 3.17 -12.09
CA LYS A 143 9.28 2.62 -13.35
C LYS A 143 7.75 2.74 -13.45
N TYR A 144 7.02 2.51 -12.35
CA TYR A 144 5.56 2.66 -12.34
C TYR A 144 5.15 4.13 -12.50
N THR A 145 5.79 5.03 -11.78
CA THR A 145 5.57 6.48 -11.94
C THR A 145 5.89 6.94 -13.37
N HIS A 146 6.95 6.43 -13.97
CA HIS A 146 7.30 6.74 -15.36
C HIS A 146 6.24 6.23 -16.35
N LYS A 147 5.76 5.00 -16.20
CA LYS A 147 4.68 4.45 -17.04
C LYS A 147 3.39 5.29 -16.95
N MET A 148 3.03 5.74 -15.74
CA MET A 148 1.89 6.63 -15.54
C MET A 148 2.09 7.95 -16.29
N ARG A 149 3.25 8.61 -16.10
CA ARG A 149 3.55 9.89 -16.75
C ARG A 149 3.59 9.80 -18.27
N LEU A 150 4.07 8.68 -18.83
CA LEU A 150 4.07 8.45 -20.27
C LEU A 150 2.64 8.52 -20.83
N CYS A 151 1.65 7.92 -20.17
CA CYS A 151 0.26 7.97 -20.61
C CYS A 151 -0.25 9.42 -20.66
N PHE A 152 -0.06 10.18 -19.59
CA PHE A 152 -0.50 11.57 -19.53
C PHE A 152 0.29 12.48 -20.48
N THR A 153 1.59 12.25 -20.65
CA THR A 153 2.45 13.02 -21.56
C THR A 153 2.06 12.76 -23.02
N GLU A 154 1.80 11.51 -23.41
CA GLU A 154 1.36 11.16 -24.76
C GLU A 154 -0.02 11.79 -25.06
N ALA A 155 -0.99 11.68 -24.14
CA ALA A 155 -2.29 12.32 -24.31
C ALA A 155 -2.17 13.85 -24.37
N ALA A 156 -1.37 14.48 -23.50
CA ALA A 156 -1.15 15.92 -23.47
C ALA A 156 -0.40 16.44 -24.71
N ALA A 157 0.40 15.61 -25.38
CA ALA A 157 1.09 16.01 -26.62
C ALA A 157 0.14 16.35 -27.77
N TYR A 158 -1.12 15.88 -27.70
CA TYR A 158 -2.16 16.26 -28.65
C TYR A 158 -2.64 17.70 -28.49
N LEU A 159 -2.19 18.45 -27.48
CA LEU A 159 -2.47 19.88 -27.34
C LEU A 159 -2.07 20.67 -28.58
N LYS A 160 -1.01 20.26 -29.30
CA LYS A 160 -0.59 20.87 -30.59
C LYS A 160 -1.62 20.71 -31.72
N TYR A 161 -2.54 19.75 -31.60
CA TYR A 161 -3.62 19.50 -32.56
C TYR A 161 -4.98 19.87 -31.99
N TYR A 162 -5.01 20.68 -30.92
CA TYR A 162 -6.22 21.02 -30.19
C TYR A 162 -7.34 21.56 -31.08
N ASP A 163 -6.98 22.38 -32.07
CA ASP A 163 -7.92 22.99 -33.03
C ASP A 163 -8.49 22.00 -34.06
N GLU A 164 -7.78 20.88 -34.29
CA GLU A 164 -8.22 19.83 -35.23
C GLU A 164 -9.17 18.81 -34.57
N ILE A 165 -9.27 18.83 -33.26
CA ILE A 165 -10.10 17.90 -32.48
C ILE A 165 -11.46 18.57 -32.29
N GLU A 166 -12.51 18.01 -32.91
CA GLU A 166 -13.88 18.59 -32.84
C GLU A 166 -14.60 18.21 -31.54
N ASP A 167 -14.25 17.04 -30.95
CA ASP A 167 -14.91 16.53 -29.76
C ASP A 167 -14.42 17.24 -28.47
N THR A 168 -15.34 17.99 -27.84
CA THR A 168 -15.10 18.74 -26.60
C THR A 168 -14.66 17.82 -25.44
N GLN A 169 -15.19 16.59 -25.39
CA GLN A 169 -14.81 15.64 -24.32
C GLN A 169 -13.34 15.23 -24.47
N THR A 170 -12.89 14.93 -25.68
CA THR A 170 -11.49 14.61 -25.99
C THR A 170 -10.57 15.79 -25.69
N ARG A 171 -10.96 17.02 -26.05
CA ARG A 171 -10.22 18.23 -25.64
C ARG A 171 -10.10 18.34 -24.13
N GLY A 172 -11.18 18.02 -23.39
CA GLY A 172 -11.16 17.94 -21.92
C GLY A 172 -10.15 16.90 -21.38
N TYR A 173 -10.02 15.73 -22.01
CA TYR A 173 -9.02 14.73 -21.62
C TYR A 173 -7.58 15.18 -21.87
N ILE A 174 -7.30 15.91 -22.95
CA ILE A 174 -5.97 16.49 -23.20
C ILE A 174 -5.57 17.44 -22.07
N LEU A 175 -6.47 18.35 -21.69
CA LEU A 175 -6.19 19.32 -20.62
C LEU A 175 -6.03 18.66 -19.24
N ARG A 176 -6.89 17.68 -18.93
CA ARG A 176 -6.78 16.89 -17.70
C ARG A 176 -5.47 16.07 -17.67
N SER A 177 -5.10 15.47 -18.80
CA SER A 177 -3.83 14.74 -18.92
C SER A 177 -2.64 15.68 -18.67
N ARG A 178 -2.69 16.91 -19.21
CA ARG A 178 -1.66 17.92 -18.96
C ARG A 178 -1.54 18.24 -17.46
N ALA A 179 -2.67 18.42 -16.76
CA ALA A 179 -2.69 18.63 -15.32
C ALA A 179 -2.14 17.41 -14.54
N ASN A 180 -2.46 16.20 -15.01
CA ASN A 180 -2.10 14.97 -14.33
C ASN A 180 -0.64 14.54 -14.53
N ILE A 181 0.12 15.14 -15.45
CA ILE A 181 1.58 14.90 -15.56
C ILE A 181 2.28 15.19 -14.22
N SER A 182 1.75 16.09 -13.40
CA SER A 182 2.30 16.43 -12.08
C SER A 182 1.84 15.51 -10.94
N LEU A 183 1.04 14.46 -11.22
CA LEU A 183 0.66 13.45 -10.23
C LEU A 183 1.83 12.50 -9.91
N GLY A 184 1.66 11.75 -8.83
CA GLY A 184 2.63 10.76 -8.38
C GLY A 184 3.82 11.35 -7.63
N HIS A 185 4.80 10.50 -7.42
CA HIS A 185 6.01 10.85 -6.70
C HIS A 185 7.02 11.58 -7.60
N PHE A 186 7.68 12.60 -7.05
CA PHE A 186 8.78 13.31 -7.67
C PHE A 186 9.98 13.32 -6.71
N ARG A 187 11.16 13.02 -7.21
CA ARG A 187 12.41 13.19 -6.44
C ARG A 187 12.67 14.66 -6.11
N SER A 188 12.31 15.55 -7.03
CA SER A 188 12.43 17.00 -6.86
C SER A 188 11.06 17.65 -6.72
N PRO A 189 10.71 18.20 -5.55
CA PRO A 189 9.48 18.99 -5.39
C PRO A 189 9.39 20.16 -6.38
N GLY A 190 10.50 20.84 -6.68
CA GLY A 190 10.55 21.94 -7.64
C GLY A 190 10.20 21.51 -9.07
N GLU A 191 10.50 20.26 -9.48
CA GLU A 191 10.07 19.75 -10.78
C GLU A 191 8.55 19.65 -10.86
N LYS A 192 7.92 19.11 -9.83
CA LYS A 192 6.46 19.01 -9.75
C LYS A 192 5.81 20.38 -9.82
N ILE A 193 6.31 21.34 -9.08
CA ILE A 193 5.79 22.72 -9.03
C ILE A 193 5.93 23.39 -10.41
N ARG A 194 7.10 23.27 -11.07
CA ARG A 194 7.29 23.80 -12.43
C ARG A 194 6.30 23.23 -13.43
N LEU A 195 6.10 21.91 -13.42
CA LEU A 195 5.14 21.27 -14.33
C LEU A 195 3.71 21.75 -14.07
N THR A 196 3.34 21.92 -12.79
CA THR A 196 2.01 22.44 -12.43
C THR A 196 1.85 23.90 -12.82
N ARG A 197 2.89 24.74 -12.64
CA ARG A 197 2.90 26.14 -13.09
C ARG A 197 2.72 26.26 -14.60
N GLN A 198 3.49 25.51 -15.39
CA GLN A 198 3.33 25.46 -16.84
C GLN A 198 1.93 25.01 -17.26
N THR A 199 1.28 24.16 -16.49
CA THR A 199 -0.11 23.77 -16.73
C THR A 199 -1.05 24.92 -16.45
N LEU A 200 -0.86 25.69 -15.36
CA LEU A 200 -1.65 26.88 -15.07
C LEU A 200 -1.52 27.95 -16.17
N GLU A 201 -0.30 28.18 -16.68
CA GLU A 201 -0.05 29.11 -17.79
C GLU A 201 -0.91 28.75 -19.02
N ILE A 202 -0.97 27.44 -19.40
CA ILE A 202 -1.80 26.96 -20.50
C ILE A 202 -3.30 27.12 -20.20
N LEU A 203 -3.74 26.73 -18.99
CA LEU A 203 -5.16 26.82 -18.64
C LEU A 203 -5.67 28.25 -18.50
N GLN A 204 -4.81 29.20 -18.19
CA GLN A 204 -5.11 30.64 -18.08
C GLN A 204 -5.01 31.38 -19.42
N ASP A 205 -4.46 30.74 -20.46
CA ASP A 205 -4.39 31.33 -21.79
C ASP A 205 -5.80 31.47 -22.41
N ARG A 206 -6.22 32.72 -22.62
CA ARG A 206 -7.52 33.04 -23.16
C ARG A 206 -7.77 32.48 -24.56
N SER A 207 -6.71 32.24 -25.32
CA SER A 207 -6.86 31.68 -26.68
C SER A 207 -7.49 30.28 -26.67
N TYR A 208 -7.21 29.47 -25.63
CA TYR A 208 -7.86 28.17 -25.42
C TYR A 208 -9.28 28.33 -24.87
N GLN A 209 -9.49 29.27 -23.93
CA GLN A 209 -10.79 29.49 -23.30
C GLN A 209 -11.83 30.02 -24.28
N GLU A 210 -11.43 30.91 -25.17
CA GLU A 210 -12.31 31.48 -26.20
C GLU A 210 -12.75 30.44 -27.24
N LYS A 211 -11.88 29.47 -27.55
CA LYS A 211 -12.19 28.37 -28.47
C LYS A 211 -13.16 27.34 -27.89
N GLU A 212 -13.13 27.13 -26.59
CA GLU A 212 -13.94 26.13 -25.88
C GLU A 212 -14.69 26.73 -24.69
N PRO A 213 -15.63 27.67 -24.90
CA PRO A 213 -16.33 28.32 -23.80
C PRO A 213 -17.21 27.33 -22.98
N GLY A 214 -17.50 26.14 -23.54
CA GLY A 214 -18.28 25.09 -22.86
C GLY A 214 -17.47 24.25 -21.87
N LEU A 215 -16.13 24.34 -21.84
CA LEU A 215 -15.32 23.63 -20.89
C LEU A 215 -15.30 24.32 -19.51
N PRO A 216 -15.22 23.55 -18.38
CA PRO A 216 -15.26 24.13 -17.04
C PRO A 216 -13.88 24.65 -16.63
N TRP A 217 -13.36 25.68 -17.30
CA TRP A 217 -12.02 26.25 -17.13
C TRP A 217 -11.70 26.66 -15.70
N GLU A 218 -12.62 27.34 -15.02
CA GLU A 218 -12.44 27.71 -13.61
C GLU A 218 -12.20 26.48 -12.73
N ARG A 219 -12.91 25.38 -13.01
CA ARG A 219 -12.74 24.13 -12.29
C ARG A 219 -11.35 23.53 -12.56
N PHE A 220 -10.90 23.51 -13.80
CA PHE A 220 -9.57 22.99 -14.16
C PHE A 220 -8.45 23.82 -13.53
N ILE A 221 -8.53 25.14 -13.62
CA ILE A 221 -7.59 26.07 -13.00
C ILE A 221 -7.56 25.85 -11.49
N TYR A 222 -8.72 25.81 -10.84
CA TYR A 222 -8.82 25.60 -9.41
C TYR A 222 -8.28 24.23 -8.96
N MET A 223 -8.59 23.14 -9.67
CA MET A 223 -8.03 21.82 -9.41
C MET A 223 -6.48 21.82 -9.54
N THR A 224 -5.94 22.57 -10.49
CA THR A 224 -4.49 22.68 -10.67
C THR A 224 -3.85 23.46 -9.52
N HIS A 225 -4.50 24.53 -9.01
CA HIS A 225 -4.08 25.20 -7.77
C HIS A 225 -4.14 24.25 -6.57
N GLN A 226 -5.17 23.41 -6.45
CA GLN A 226 -5.25 22.40 -5.38
C GLN A 226 -4.13 21.36 -5.47
N GLN A 227 -3.76 20.92 -6.67
CA GLN A 227 -2.61 20.03 -6.87
C GLN A 227 -1.29 20.70 -6.47
N MET A 228 -1.10 21.96 -6.82
CA MET A 228 0.04 22.76 -6.40
C MET A 228 0.09 22.89 -4.87
N ALA A 229 -1.01 23.34 -4.26
CA ALA A 229 -1.12 23.52 -2.81
C ALA A 229 -0.85 22.21 -2.04
N SER A 230 -1.27 21.06 -2.58
CA SER A 230 -1.00 19.75 -1.97
C SER A 230 0.48 19.35 -1.97
N SER A 231 1.32 20.08 -2.69
CA SER A 231 2.76 19.80 -2.75
C SER A 231 3.53 20.44 -1.58
N ILE A 232 2.90 21.36 -0.84
CA ILE A 232 3.55 22.11 0.24
C ILE A 232 4.16 21.22 1.31
N SER A 233 3.47 20.15 1.69
CA SER A 233 3.87 19.25 2.74
C SER A 233 5.13 18.41 2.45
N ARG A 234 5.56 18.39 1.19
CA ARG A 234 6.77 17.67 0.73
C ARG A 234 7.85 18.61 0.21
N SER A 235 7.59 19.90 0.23
CA SER A 235 8.47 20.90 -0.39
C SER A 235 9.44 21.46 0.64
N LYS A 236 10.74 21.24 0.42
CA LYS A 236 11.78 22.01 1.12
C LYS A 236 12.03 23.29 0.31
N THR A 237 11.48 24.41 0.78
CA THR A 237 11.58 25.71 0.07
C THR A 237 13.02 26.19 -0.09
N GLU A 238 13.93 25.75 0.77
CA GLU A 238 15.36 26.07 0.73
C GLU A 238 16.08 25.67 -0.57
N VAL A 239 15.54 24.65 -1.28
CA VAL A 239 16.09 24.14 -2.54
C VAL A 239 15.23 24.48 -3.76
N MET A 240 14.26 25.39 -3.60
CA MET A 240 13.33 25.77 -4.65
C MET A 240 13.68 27.13 -5.24
N ALA A 241 13.39 27.31 -6.54
CA ALA A 241 13.52 28.62 -7.18
C ALA A 241 12.48 29.61 -6.60
N PRO A 242 12.82 30.91 -6.47
CA PRO A 242 11.88 31.91 -5.93
C PRO A 242 10.54 31.96 -6.66
N GLU A 243 10.54 31.74 -7.98
CA GLU A 243 9.33 31.73 -8.81
C GLU A 243 8.43 30.52 -8.48
N ASP A 244 9.03 29.39 -8.13
CA ASP A 244 8.31 28.19 -7.75
C ASP A 244 7.68 28.36 -6.35
N ILE A 245 8.40 29.00 -5.42
CA ILE A 245 7.89 29.37 -4.09
C ILE A 245 6.71 30.34 -4.24
N ALA A 246 6.86 31.41 -5.04
CA ALA A 246 5.78 32.37 -5.27
C ALA A 246 4.53 31.70 -5.85
N SER A 247 4.69 30.84 -6.86
CA SER A 247 3.56 30.10 -7.45
C SER A 247 2.87 29.16 -6.45
N LEU A 248 3.66 28.55 -5.57
CA LEU A 248 3.13 27.69 -4.50
C LEU A 248 2.33 28.51 -3.48
N MET A 249 2.88 29.66 -3.03
CA MET A 249 2.18 30.59 -2.13
C MET A 249 0.85 31.04 -2.74
N ASP A 250 0.87 31.57 -3.96
CA ASP A 250 -0.34 32.03 -4.64
C ASP A 250 -1.40 30.93 -4.70
N SER A 251 -1.00 29.71 -5.05
CA SER A 251 -1.92 28.57 -5.13
C SER A 251 -2.52 28.21 -3.77
N VAL A 252 -1.70 28.22 -2.70
CA VAL A 252 -2.17 27.93 -1.34
C VAL A 252 -3.16 29.02 -0.88
N TYR A 253 -2.85 30.29 -1.11
CA TYR A 253 -3.75 31.39 -0.73
C TYR A 253 -5.05 31.35 -1.53
N ILE A 254 -5.03 31.13 -2.86
CA ILE A 254 -6.22 30.99 -3.70
C ILE A 254 -7.12 29.86 -3.17
N VAL A 255 -6.54 28.70 -2.88
CA VAL A 255 -7.32 27.55 -2.39
C VAL A 255 -7.89 27.82 -1.00
N TYR A 256 -7.08 28.37 -0.09
CA TYR A 256 -7.50 28.65 1.29
C TYR A 256 -8.60 29.72 1.34
N GLU A 257 -8.42 30.86 0.66
CA GLU A 257 -9.43 31.92 0.60
C GLU A 257 -10.76 31.46 0.00
N ARG A 258 -10.69 30.65 -1.05
CA ARG A 258 -11.91 30.08 -1.64
C ARG A 258 -12.61 29.15 -0.65
N ARG A 259 -11.87 28.31 0.06
CA ARG A 259 -12.42 27.40 1.08
C ARG A 259 -13.00 28.14 2.27
N ILE A 260 -12.35 29.20 2.75
CA ILE A 260 -12.91 30.07 3.79
C ILE A 260 -14.27 30.63 3.34
N ARG A 261 -14.33 31.17 2.12
CA ARG A 261 -15.58 31.78 1.59
C ARG A 261 -16.70 30.73 1.43
N GLU A 262 -16.37 29.54 0.98
CA GLU A 262 -17.30 28.42 0.82
C GLU A 262 -17.82 27.95 2.20
N SER A 263 -16.90 27.74 3.15
CA SER A 263 -17.23 27.30 4.54
C SER A 263 -18.05 28.34 5.30
N ALA A 264 -17.71 29.63 5.16
CA ALA A 264 -18.45 30.72 5.80
C ALA A 264 -19.91 30.78 5.32
N LYS A 265 -20.18 30.52 4.03
CA LYS A 265 -21.55 30.44 3.50
C LYS A 265 -22.37 29.31 4.12
N GLN A 266 -21.70 28.25 4.56
CA GLN A 266 -22.31 27.07 5.16
C GLN A 266 -22.21 27.08 6.70
N SER A 267 -21.68 28.15 7.30
CA SER A 267 -21.36 28.24 8.74
C SER A 267 -20.46 27.09 9.24
N GLN A 268 -19.51 26.67 8.39
CA GLN A 268 -18.55 25.61 8.67
C GLN A 268 -17.11 26.16 8.77
N LYS A 269 -16.21 25.39 9.37
CA LYS A 269 -14.77 25.67 9.37
C LYS A 269 -14.13 25.33 8.03
N PRO A 270 -13.01 25.97 7.64
CA PRO A 270 -12.23 25.56 6.47
C PRO A 270 -11.76 24.11 6.59
N PRO A 271 -11.69 23.37 5.46
CA PRO A 271 -11.19 22.00 5.48
C PRO A 271 -9.78 21.88 6.07
N PHE A 272 -9.51 20.79 6.80
CA PHE A 272 -8.24 20.52 7.48
C PHE A 272 -7.04 20.62 6.53
N ARG A 273 -7.15 20.04 5.33
CA ARG A 273 -6.08 20.13 4.34
C ARG A 273 -5.75 21.56 3.94
N SER A 274 -6.76 22.41 3.75
CA SER A 274 -6.54 23.81 3.35
C SER A 274 -5.94 24.63 4.50
N ALA A 275 -6.42 24.42 5.72
CA ALA A 275 -5.90 25.09 6.91
C ALA A 275 -4.43 24.68 7.19
N PHE A 276 -4.11 23.38 7.07
CA PHE A 276 -2.76 22.88 7.22
C PHE A 276 -1.81 23.43 6.14
N SER A 277 -2.24 23.43 4.86
CA SER A 277 -1.43 23.98 3.77
C SER A 277 -1.13 25.46 3.99
N TYR A 278 -2.11 26.21 4.47
CA TYR A 278 -1.95 27.63 4.80
C TYR A 278 -0.96 27.84 5.96
N ALA A 279 -1.07 27.06 7.03
CA ALA A 279 -0.13 27.13 8.15
C ALA A 279 1.31 26.77 7.69
N SER A 280 1.45 25.73 6.88
CA SER A 280 2.74 25.25 6.37
C SER A 280 3.43 26.29 5.47
N ILE A 281 2.70 26.91 4.52
CA ILE A 281 3.31 27.90 3.64
C ILE A 281 3.78 29.13 4.41
N ASN A 282 3.05 29.58 5.44
CA ASN A 282 3.47 30.69 6.29
C ASN A 282 4.79 30.37 7.02
N TYR A 283 4.93 29.14 7.52
CA TYR A 283 6.18 28.69 8.12
C TYR A 283 7.33 28.67 7.11
N TYR A 284 7.13 28.03 5.95
CA TYR A 284 8.19 27.92 4.92
C TYR A 284 8.61 29.28 4.35
N CYS A 285 7.74 30.26 4.36
CA CYS A 285 8.06 31.62 3.93
C CYS A 285 8.60 32.52 5.05
N GLY A 286 8.85 31.97 6.24
CA GLY A 286 9.37 32.73 7.38
C GLY A 286 8.37 33.71 8.02
N LEU A 287 7.06 33.55 7.72
CA LEU A 287 5.98 34.35 8.31
C LEU A 287 5.49 33.76 9.64
N ASP A 288 5.92 32.56 9.96
CA ASP A 288 5.65 31.87 11.22
C ASP A 288 6.86 31.09 11.70
N THR A 289 6.89 30.72 12.97
CA THR A 289 7.93 29.89 13.60
C THR A 289 7.54 28.41 13.54
N LEU A 290 8.51 27.50 13.77
CA LEU A 290 8.22 26.08 13.94
C LEU A 290 7.24 25.82 15.08
N ASP A 291 7.44 26.48 16.23
CA ASP A 291 6.53 26.34 17.39
C ASP A 291 5.11 26.84 17.06
N GLY A 292 5.00 27.93 16.27
CA GLY A 292 3.72 28.42 15.77
C GLY A 292 3.03 27.43 14.82
N LEU A 293 3.80 26.80 13.91
CA LEU A 293 3.29 25.75 13.03
C LEU A 293 2.82 24.54 13.84
N LEU A 294 3.66 24.00 14.75
CA LEU A 294 3.31 22.83 15.57
C LEU A 294 2.04 23.11 16.41
N SER A 295 1.92 24.28 17.01
CA SER A 295 0.72 24.65 17.78
C SER A 295 -0.54 24.73 16.92
N LYS A 296 -0.44 25.20 15.67
CA LYS A 296 -1.57 25.22 14.73
C LYS A 296 -1.95 23.80 14.30
N MET A 297 -0.96 22.91 14.11
CA MET A 297 -1.22 21.50 13.80
C MET A 297 -1.93 20.80 14.96
N GLU A 298 -1.49 21.04 16.21
CA GLU A 298 -2.14 20.53 17.42
C GLU A 298 -3.61 20.95 17.49
N LEU A 299 -3.90 22.24 17.27
CA LEU A 299 -5.29 22.74 17.23
C LEU A 299 -6.13 22.03 16.16
N LEU A 300 -5.58 21.80 14.95
CA LEU A 300 -6.29 21.09 13.90
C LEU A 300 -6.53 19.61 14.26
N MET A 301 -5.55 18.95 14.85
CA MET A 301 -5.65 17.53 15.26
C MET A 301 -6.63 17.35 16.42
N ASP A 302 -6.69 18.32 17.35
CA ASP A 302 -7.64 18.30 18.48
C ASP A 302 -9.09 18.46 18.02
N GLU A 303 -9.33 19.17 16.92
CA GLU A 303 -10.66 19.36 16.33
C GLU A 303 -11.20 18.13 15.58
N THR A 304 -10.38 17.10 15.35
CA THR A 304 -10.82 15.89 14.64
C THR A 304 -11.70 14.98 15.50
N ASP A 305 -12.67 14.33 14.85
CA ASP A 305 -13.63 13.43 15.50
C ASP A 305 -13.38 11.97 15.06
N ILE A 306 -13.25 11.04 16.01
CA ILE A 306 -13.06 9.61 15.73
C ILE A 306 -14.31 8.94 15.14
N HIS A 307 -15.46 9.59 15.15
CA HIS A 307 -16.72 9.10 14.56
C HIS A 307 -17.04 9.74 13.21
N ASP A 308 -16.23 10.69 12.73
CA ASP A 308 -16.37 11.28 11.38
C ASP A 308 -15.40 10.61 10.39
N PHE A 309 -15.94 9.79 9.48
CA PHE A 309 -15.19 9.07 8.45
C PHE A 309 -15.09 9.83 7.12
N SER A 310 -15.39 11.13 7.12
CA SER A 310 -15.21 11.98 5.95
C SER A 310 -13.75 12.06 5.51
N PRO A 311 -13.46 12.22 4.21
CA PRO A 311 -12.08 12.32 3.71
C PRO A 311 -11.30 13.50 4.31
N ASP A 312 -11.98 14.59 4.70
CA ASP A 312 -11.33 15.74 5.30
C ASP A 312 -10.93 15.48 6.76
N ASN A 313 -11.84 14.89 7.55
CA ASN A 313 -11.51 14.50 8.93
C ASN A 313 -10.43 13.42 8.98
N MET A 314 -10.49 12.43 8.08
CA MET A 314 -9.44 11.41 7.94
C MET A 314 -8.06 12.03 7.63
N TYR A 315 -8.02 13.09 6.79
CA TYR A 315 -6.79 13.84 6.54
C TYR A 315 -6.28 14.51 7.81
N GLY A 316 -7.16 15.17 8.55
CA GLY A 316 -6.84 15.82 9.84
C GLY A 316 -6.30 14.82 10.87
N LEU A 317 -6.92 13.65 10.94
CA LEU A 317 -6.67 12.65 11.98
C LEU A 317 -5.45 11.76 11.72
N ILE A 318 -5.05 11.56 10.45
CA ILE A 318 -3.92 10.67 10.09
C ILE A 318 -2.79 11.41 9.37
N SER A 319 -3.13 12.26 8.37
CA SER A 319 -2.10 12.88 7.54
C SER A 319 -1.42 14.06 8.25
N ILE A 320 -2.14 14.90 8.97
CA ILE A 320 -1.52 15.97 9.76
C ILE A 320 -0.61 15.40 10.86
N PRO A 321 -1.00 14.38 11.64
CA PRO A 321 -0.07 13.68 12.55
C PRO A 321 1.19 13.14 11.88
N ALA A 322 1.09 12.60 10.66
CA ALA A 322 2.27 12.14 9.94
C ALA A 322 3.27 13.28 9.69
N PHE A 323 2.80 14.47 9.27
CA PHE A 323 3.67 15.65 9.12
C PHE A 323 4.17 16.19 10.46
N TYR A 324 3.34 16.17 11.48
CA TYR A 324 3.74 16.56 12.83
C TYR A 324 4.90 15.69 13.34
N CYS A 325 4.77 14.38 13.21
CA CYS A 325 5.83 13.44 13.56
C CYS A 325 7.09 13.61 12.69
N GLN A 326 6.94 13.94 11.39
CA GLN A 326 8.07 14.28 10.54
C GLN A 326 8.85 15.48 11.07
N TYR A 327 8.18 16.56 11.49
CA TYR A 327 8.86 17.70 12.11
C TYR A 327 9.56 17.31 13.41
N LEU A 328 8.97 16.44 14.22
CA LEU A 328 9.63 15.96 15.44
C LEU A 328 10.85 15.07 15.16
N GLN A 329 10.90 14.36 14.03
CA GLN A 329 12.09 13.65 13.58
C GLN A 329 13.18 14.61 13.07
N GLU A 330 12.79 15.67 12.37
CA GLU A 330 13.73 16.70 11.86
C GLU A 330 14.26 17.60 12.99
N TYR A 331 13.49 17.79 14.06
CA TYR A 331 13.81 18.60 15.24
C TYR A 331 13.65 17.81 16.53
N PRO A 332 14.51 16.79 16.78
CA PRO A 332 14.33 15.83 17.88
C PRO A 332 14.39 16.45 19.29
N GLU A 333 14.97 17.65 19.43
CA GLU A 333 14.98 18.41 20.68
C GLU A 333 13.58 18.87 21.12
N ARG A 334 12.60 18.84 20.25
CA ARG A 334 11.19 19.16 20.55
C ARG A 334 10.43 17.97 21.13
N LEU A 335 10.86 16.74 20.85
CA LEU A 335 10.16 15.52 21.22
C LEU A 335 9.91 15.39 22.74
N PRO A 336 10.86 15.68 23.64
CA PRO A 336 10.62 15.51 25.08
C PRO A 336 9.42 16.30 25.60
N GLN A 337 9.14 17.48 25.01
CA GLN A 337 8.01 18.34 25.41
C GLN A 337 6.68 17.92 24.78
N LYS A 338 6.72 17.11 23.72
CA LYS A 338 5.55 16.69 22.92
C LYS A 338 5.23 15.20 23.08
N LYS A 339 5.98 14.48 23.92
CA LYS A 339 5.90 13.03 24.10
C LYS A 339 4.48 12.55 24.43
N GLU A 340 3.88 13.07 25.50
CA GLU A 340 2.53 12.69 25.94
C GLU A 340 1.47 13.00 24.87
N TYR A 341 1.65 14.09 24.14
CA TYR A 341 0.74 14.45 23.05
C TYR A 341 0.84 13.45 21.87
N VAL A 342 2.06 13.06 21.47
CA VAL A 342 2.27 12.04 20.42
C VAL A 342 1.65 10.71 20.82
N GLU A 343 1.80 10.28 22.07
CA GLU A 343 1.20 9.04 22.58
C GLU A 343 -0.34 9.10 22.52
N SER A 344 -0.93 10.23 22.93
CA SER A 344 -2.38 10.44 22.85
C SER A 344 -2.88 10.45 21.39
N LEU A 345 -2.10 11.01 20.46
CA LEU A 345 -2.41 10.99 19.03
C LEU A 345 -2.46 9.56 18.49
N TYR A 346 -1.45 8.73 18.79
CA TYR A 346 -1.45 7.34 18.30
C TYR A 346 -2.62 6.55 18.86
N GLN A 347 -2.98 6.76 20.13
CA GLN A 347 -4.18 6.14 20.70
C GLN A 347 -5.44 6.59 19.97
N LYS A 348 -5.62 7.90 19.78
CA LYS A 348 -6.76 8.48 19.04
C LYS A 348 -6.85 7.93 17.62
N ILE A 349 -5.72 7.78 16.91
CA ILE A 349 -5.66 7.20 15.58
C ILE A 349 -6.08 5.73 15.61
N LEU A 350 -5.57 4.93 16.54
CA LEU A 350 -5.93 3.51 16.65
C LEU A 350 -7.42 3.33 16.98
N ASP A 351 -7.99 4.17 17.84
CA ASP A 351 -9.41 4.14 18.16
C ASP A 351 -10.27 4.49 16.93
N TYR A 352 -9.87 5.50 16.15
CA TYR A 352 -10.49 5.81 14.86
C TYR A 352 -10.44 4.64 13.88
N LEU A 353 -9.27 3.99 13.73
CA LEU A 353 -9.08 2.89 12.80
C LEU A 353 -9.92 1.65 13.18
N ARG A 354 -10.13 1.39 14.47
CA ARG A 354 -11.02 0.33 14.96
C ARG A 354 -12.48 0.59 14.62
N LEU A 355 -12.89 1.87 14.66
CA LEU A 355 -14.27 2.26 14.35
C LEU A 355 -14.52 2.38 12.85
N PHE A 356 -13.48 2.32 12.01
CA PHE A 356 -13.60 2.54 10.57
C PHE A 356 -14.50 1.46 9.93
N PRO A 357 -15.64 1.84 9.32
CA PRO A 357 -16.70 0.88 8.98
C PRO A 357 -16.32 -0.08 7.87
N ASP A 358 -15.57 0.38 6.87
CA ASP A 358 -15.09 -0.39 5.73
C ASP A 358 -13.86 0.28 5.13
N ALA A 359 -12.71 -0.35 5.29
CA ALA A 359 -11.44 0.13 4.74
C ALA A 359 -11.15 -0.45 3.36
N SER A 360 -11.93 -1.45 2.88
CA SER A 360 -11.66 -2.07 1.59
C SER A 360 -11.79 -1.06 0.45
N GLY A 361 -10.77 -0.97 -0.39
CA GLY A 361 -10.70 -0.01 -1.49
C GLY A 361 -10.41 1.44 -1.11
N ASN A 362 -10.27 1.78 0.16
CA ASN A 362 -9.97 3.16 0.56
C ASN A 362 -8.48 3.47 0.43
N GLU A 363 -8.01 3.69 -0.81
CA GLU A 363 -6.63 4.01 -1.11
C GLU A 363 -6.13 5.29 -0.40
N SER A 364 -7.01 6.23 -0.08
CA SER A 364 -6.63 7.43 0.67
C SER A 364 -6.26 7.10 2.12
N LEU A 365 -7.01 6.22 2.77
CA LEU A 365 -6.69 5.73 4.11
C LEU A 365 -5.32 5.05 4.11
N PHE A 366 -5.09 4.10 3.23
CA PHE A 366 -3.82 3.37 3.15
C PHE A 366 -2.65 4.28 2.79
N PHE A 367 -2.87 5.27 1.93
CA PHE A 367 -1.87 6.28 1.64
C PHE A 367 -1.45 7.07 2.89
N TYR A 368 -2.40 7.53 3.71
CA TYR A 368 -2.09 8.28 4.93
C TYR A 368 -1.45 7.40 6.01
N LEU A 369 -1.87 6.14 6.13
CA LEU A 369 -1.26 5.19 7.06
C LEU A 369 0.20 4.88 6.67
N ARG A 370 0.50 4.75 5.38
CA ARG A 370 1.89 4.61 4.92
C ARG A 370 2.73 5.84 5.27
N GLN A 371 2.19 7.06 5.07
CA GLN A 371 2.88 8.28 5.49
C GLN A 371 3.16 8.28 7.00
N LEU A 372 2.16 7.97 7.81
CA LEU A 372 2.30 7.90 9.27
C LEU A 372 3.34 6.86 9.70
N SER A 373 3.31 5.67 9.11
CA SER A 373 4.29 4.61 9.37
C SER A 373 5.73 5.05 9.07
N CYS A 374 5.94 5.77 7.94
CA CYS A 374 7.26 6.31 7.59
C CYS A 374 7.74 7.39 8.56
N THR A 375 6.84 8.15 9.16
CA THR A 375 7.17 9.28 10.05
C THR A 375 6.92 8.98 11.53
N PHE A 376 6.58 7.74 11.89
CA PHE A 376 6.33 7.32 13.27
C PHE A 376 7.50 7.69 14.19
N VAL A 377 7.22 8.21 15.38
CA VAL A 377 8.21 8.61 16.39
C VAL A 377 8.02 7.76 17.64
N GLU A 378 9.05 7.04 18.06
CA GLU A 378 9.04 6.30 19.32
C GLU A 378 9.29 7.23 20.49
N THR A 379 8.39 7.23 21.46
CA THR A 379 8.47 8.07 22.66
C THR A 379 9.16 7.37 23.84
N GLY A 380 9.30 6.04 23.76
CA GLY A 380 9.96 5.19 24.74
C GLY A 380 9.03 4.61 25.80
N ASP A 381 7.94 5.27 26.16
CA ASP A 381 6.97 4.78 27.17
C ASP A 381 5.60 4.44 26.55
N GLY A 382 5.33 4.90 25.33
CA GLY A 382 4.09 4.62 24.60
C GLY A 382 4.20 3.36 23.74
N ILE A 383 3.28 3.23 22.78
CA ILE A 383 3.27 2.14 21.82
C ILE A 383 4.58 2.13 21.01
N SER A 384 5.26 0.98 20.94
CA SER A 384 6.42 0.81 20.08
C SER A 384 6.03 0.78 18.60
N TYR A 385 6.98 1.06 17.72
CA TYR A 385 6.73 0.99 16.28
C TYR A 385 6.33 -0.42 15.84
N GLY A 386 6.94 -1.44 16.40
CA GLY A 386 6.59 -2.84 16.10
C GLY A 386 5.15 -3.17 16.47
N GLU A 387 4.70 -2.77 17.68
CA GLU A 387 3.31 -2.96 18.11
C GLU A 387 2.32 -2.18 17.24
N PHE A 388 2.68 -0.96 16.83
CA PHE A 388 1.85 -0.18 15.91
C PHE A 388 1.67 -0.89 14.56
N LEU A 389 2.74 -1.40 13.96
CA LEU A 389 2.68 -2.16 12.72
C LEU A 389 1.85 -3.45 12.86
N GLN A 390 2.01 -4.19 13.96
CA GLN A 390 1.20 -5.38 14.23
C GLN A 390 -0.28 -5.05 14.36
N LYS A 391 -0.64 -3.95 15.03
CA LYS A 391 -2.04 -3.48 15.12
C LYS A 391 -2.61 -3.12 13.75
N LEU A 392 -1.81 -2.51 12.85
CA LEU A 392 -2.25 -2.25 11.48
C LEU A 392 -2.47 -3.55 10.69
N LEU A 393 -1.60 -4.56 10.85
CA LEU A 393 -1.79 -5.88 10.23
C LEU A 393 -3.07 -6.55 10.73
N ILE A 394 -3.32 -6.53 12.03
CA ILE A 394 -4.53 -7.09 12.64
C ILE A 394 -5.79 -6.42 12.07
N LEU A 395 -5.78 -5.09 11.98
CA LEU A 395 -6.96 -4.31 11.55
C LEU A 395 -7.25 -4.44 10.04
N PHE A 396 -6.21 -4.45 9.20
CA PHE A 396 -6.38 -4.29 7.75
C PHE A 396 -5.90 -5.47 6.91
N ALA A 397 -5.07 -6.34 7.47
CA ALA A 397 -4.52 -7.50 6.79
C ALA A 397 -4.41 -8.71 7.73
N PRO A 398 -5.51 -9.13 8.37
CA PRO A 398 -5.49 -10.19 9.38
C PRO A 398 -4.92 -11.51 8.85
N ASP A 399 -5.07 -11.80 7.55
CA ASP A 399 -4.49 -12.99 6.94
C ASP A 399 -2.96 -12.94 6.90
N ILE A 400 -2.38 -11.77 6.65
CA ILE A 400 -0.93 -11.57 6.70
C ILE A 400 -0.45 -11.68 8.15
N TYR A 401 -1.19 -11.15 9.13
CA TYR A 401 -0.88 -11.33 10.54
C TYR A 401 -0.88 -12.79 10.95
N VAL A 402 -1.93 -13.55 10.59
CA VAL A 402 -2.03 -14.98 10.90
C VAL A 402 -0.87 -15.76 10.27
N HIS A 403 -0.58 -15.52 8.98
CA HIS A 403 0.56 -16.08 8.28
C HIS A 403 1.88 -15.78 9.01
N SER A 404 2.15 -14.52 9.30
CA SER A 404 3.39 -14.09 9.96
C SER A 404 3.55 -14.70 11.35
N TYR A 405 2.47 -14.82 12.12
CA TYR A 405 2.48 -15.47 13.41
C TYR A 405 2.79 -16.97 13.29
N MET A 406 2.18 -17.66 12.33
CA MET A 406 2.42 -19.07 12.05
C MET A 406 3.88 -19.34 11.65
N VAL A 407 4.43 -18.47 10.76
CA VAL A 407 5.86 -18.53 10.37
C VAL A 407 6.75 -18.34 11.60
N GLY A 408 6.44 -17.40 12.49
CA GLY A 408 7.16 -17.20 13.74
C GLY A 408 7.15 -18.44 14.63
N LYS A 409 5.99 -19.07 14.86
CA LYS A 409 5.85 -20.29 15.67
C LYS A 409 6.61 -21.48 15.06
N ALA A 410 6.51 -21.67 13.75
CA ALA A 410 7.25 -22.74 13.05
C ALA A 410 8.77 -22.50 13.10
N SER A 411 9.20 -21.25 12.93
CA SER A 411 10.62 -20.86 13.06
C SER A 411 11.15 -21.12 14.47
N CYS A 412 10.38 -20.80 15.51
CA CYS A 412 10.74 -21.17 16.90
C CYS A 412 10.89 -22.68 17.08
N ALA A 413 9.98 -23.48 16.53
CA ALA A 413 10.06 -24.94 16.59
C ALA A 413 11.32 -25.44 15.87
N PHE A 414 11.63 -24.90 14.70
CA PHE A 414 12.82 -25.27 13.94
C PHE A 414 14.12 -24.86 14.68
N CYS A 415 14.18 -23.64 15.23
CA CYS A 415 15.31 -23.17 16.03
C CYS A 415 15.58 -24.05 17.24
N ARG A 416 14.55 -24.53 17.95
CA ARG A 416 14.70 -25.47 19.07
C ARG A 416 15.39 -26.76 18.65
N ILE A 417 15.02 -27.31 17.51
CA ILE A 417 15.61 -28.55 16.97
C ILE A 417 17.08 -28.30 16.60
N ILE A 418 17.38 -27.22 15.91
CA ILE A 418 18.75 -26.86 15.52
C ILE A 418 19.63 -26.64 16.74
N LEU A 419 19.18 -25.87 17.73
CA LEU A 419 19.93 -25.57 18.94
C LEU A 419 20.25 -26.82 19.79
N PHE A 420 19.37 -27.83 19.74
CA PHE A 420 19.62 -29.09 20.46
C PHE A 420 20.81 -29.84 19.87
N GLU A 421 21.02 -29.78 18.57
CA GLU A 421 22.07 -30.51 17.87
C GLU A 421 23.33 -29.67 17.62
N GLU A 422 23.14 -28.40 17.30
CA GLU A 422 24.18 -27.41 16.97
C GLU A 422 24.02 -26.14 17.83
N PRO A 423 24.39 -26.14 19.11
CA PRO A 423 24.17 -25.01 20.02
C PRO A 423 24.83 -23.71 19.57
N SER A 424 25.86 -23.76 18.72
CA SER A 424 26.58 -22.60 18.19
C SER A 424 26.07 -22.11 16.83
N TYR A 425 25.02 -22.70 16.28
CA TYR A 425 24.55 -22.39 14.93
C TYR A 425 24.24 -20.89 14.71
N PHE A 426 23.77 -20.20 15.76
CA PHE A 426 23.40 -18.77 15.69
C PHE A 426 24.51 -17.83 16.21
N ASP A 427 25.73 -18.30 16.40
CA ASP A 427 26.84 -17.49 16.97
C ASP A 427 27.37 -16.42 16.00
N ASP A 428 27.00 -16.46 14.73
CA ASP A 428 27.27 -15.39 13.77
C ASP A 428 26.40 -14.14 14.04
N ILE A 429 25.30 -14.28 14.79
CA ILE A 429 24.38 -13.18 15.12
C ILE A 429 24.88 -12.50 16.40
N ASP A 430 25.34 -11.26 16.28
CA ASP A 430 26.05 -10.55 17.35
C ASP A 430 25.30 -10.48 18.69
N HIS A 431 24.00 -10.13 18.67
CA HIS A 431 23.21 -10.01 19.89
C HIS A 431 22.91 -11.38 20.54
N ILE A 432 22.91 -12.46 19.77
CA ILE A 432 22.79 -13.83 20.27
C ILE A 432 24.13 -14.30 20.85
N ARG A 433 25.23 -14.05 20.13
CA ARG A 433 26.59 -14.40 20.58
C ARG A 433 26.94 -13.74 21.92
N ALA A 434 26.43 -12.53 22.16
CA ALA A 434 26.68 -11.79 23.40
C ALA A 434 26.02 -12.42 24.65
N VAL A 435 25.11 -13.38 24.47
CA VAL A 435 24.44 -14.06 25.59
C VAL A 435 25.23 -15.30 25.99
N GLU A 436 25.87 -15.29 27.19
CA GLU A 436 26.73 -16.35 27.66
C GLU A 436 25.95 -17.54 28.27
N ASP A 437 24.86 -17.27 29.00
CA ASP A 437 24.06 -18.33 29.63
C ASP A 437 23.27 -19.13 28.56
N PRO A 438 23.44 -20.46 28.50
CA PRO A 438 22.81 -21.29 27.47
C PRO A 438 21.27 -21.22 27.46
N ARG A 439 20.63 -21.09 28.63
CA ARG A 439 19.14 -20.99 28.69
C ARG A 439 18.65 -19.64 28.23
N GLN A 440 19.36 -18.59 28.63
CA GLN A 440 19.05 -17.23 28.15
C GLN A 440 19.32 -17.11 26.64
N LYS A 441 20.40 -17.74 26.15
CA LYS A 441 20.70 -17.79 24.71
C LYS A 441 19.61 -18.49 23.93
N GLN A 442 19.14 -19.64 24.41
CA GLN A 442 17.99 -20.33 23.79
C GLN A 442 16.74 -19.43 23.76
N ALA A 443 16.42 -18.78 24.88
CA ALA A 443 15.28 -17.87 24.95
C ALA A 443 15.43 -16.70 23.96
N ALA A 444 16.61 -16.09 23.86
CA ALA A 444 16.92 -15.01 22.93
C ALA A 444 16.77 -15.44 21.46
N VAL A 445 17.25 -16.64 21.10
CA VAL A 445 17.07 -17.17 19.72
C VAL A 445 15.60 -17.38 19.41
N LEU A 446 14.81 -17.92 20.34
CA LEU A 446 13.38 -18.20 20.11
C LEU A 446 12.57 -16.90 20.01
N ASP A 447 12.87 -15.92 20.88
CA ASP A 447 12.24 -14.60 20.77
C ASP A 447 12.58 -13.94 19.44
N TYR A 448 13.86 -13.95 19.05
CA TYR A 448 14.30 -13.39 17.77
C TYR A 448 13.64 -14.09 16.58
N ALA A 449 13.50 -15.42 16.59
CA ALA A 449 12.81 -16.17 15.54
C ALA A 449 11.33 -15.79 15.45
N MET A 450 10.66 -15.65 16.61
CA MET A 450 9.26 -15.23 16.66
C MET A 450 9.07 -13.83 16.08
N GLN A 451 9.90 -12.87 16.48
CA GLN A 451 9.81 -11.51 15.99
C GLN A 451 10.18 -11.41 14.49
N CYS A 452 11.23 -12.13 14.04
CA CYS A 452 11.53 -12.21 12.60
C CYS A 452 10.36 -12.77 11.81
N GLY A 453 9.68 -13.81 12.31
CA GLY A 453 8.47 -14.34 11.69
C GLY A 453 7.32 -13.34 11.67
N LEU A 454 7.08 -12.60 12.76
CA LEU A 454 6.03 -11.58 12.82
C LEU A 454 6.26 -10.41 11.86
N PHE A 455 7.51 -10.07 11.58
CA PHE A 455 7.85 -8.88 10.80
C PHE A 455 8.33 -9.16 9.38
N HIS A 456 8.54 -10.44 8.97
CA HIS A 456 9.10 -10.71 7.64
C HIS A 456 8.24 -10.14 6.51
N ASP A 457 6.94 -10.16 6.68
CA ASP A 457 5.94 -9.73 5.69
C ASP A 457 5.30 -8.36 5.98
N VAL A 458 5.82 -7.61 6.97
CA VAL A 458 5.27 -6.30 7.35
C VAL A 458 5.24 -5.29 6.21
N GLY A 459 6.12 -5.44 5.22
CA GLY A 459 6.14 -4.60 4.03
C GLY A 459 4.88 -4.72 3.17
N ASN A 460 4.07 -5.76 3.35
CA ASN A 460 2.77 -5.91 2.71
C ASN A 460 1.75 -4.83 3.17
N LEU A 461 1.99 -4.14 4.28
CA LEU A 461 1.22 -2.95 4.65
C LEU A 461 1.26 -1.85 3.56
N ASN A 462 2.30 -1.80 2.74
CA ASN A 462 2.35 -0.90 1.59
C ASN A 462 1.38 -1.32 0.47
N PHE A 463 1.02 -2.60 0.42
CA PHE A 463 0.27 -3.23 -0.66
C PHE A 463 -1.04 -3.87 -0.19
N ILE A 464 -1.62 -3.38 0.92
CA ILE A 464 -2.82 -3.98 1.54
C ILE A 464 -3.92 -4.23 0.51
N SER A 465 -4.23 -3.24 -0.33
CA SER A 465 -5.28 -3.36 -1.35
C SER A 465 -4.97 -4.43 -2.41
N LEU A 466 -3.71 -4.74 -2.65
CA LEU A 466 -3.30 -5.82 -3.55
C LEU A 466 -3.66 -7.21 -2.98
N TYR A 467 -3.62 -7.35 -1.66
CA TYR A 467 -3.94 -8.61 -0.97
C TYR A 467 -5.41 -8.73 -0.58
N THR A 468 -6.09 -7.63 -0.31
CA THR A 468 -7.45 -7.63 0.24
C THR A 468 -8.55 -7.41 -0.79
N GLN A 469 -8.23 -6.83 -1.96
CA GLN A 469 -9.22 -6.44 -2.96
C GLN A 469 -9.23 -7.32 -4.21
N ILE A 470 -8.14 -8.06 -4.48
CA ILE A 470 -8.05 -8.87 -5.69
C ILE A 470 -8.66 -10.24 -5.45
N SER A 471 -9.72 -10.52 -6.18
CA SER A 471 -10.48 -11.75 -6.15
C SER A 471 -10.24 -12.64 -7.39
N ARG A 472 -9.00 -12.65 -7.89
CA ARG A 472 -8.52 -13.39 -9.05
C ARG A 472 -7.01 -13.65 -8.95
N GLN A 473 -6.44 -14.37 -9.88
CA GLN A 473 -4.98 -14.43 -10.01
C GLN A 473 -4.41 -13.07 -10.37
N TRP A 474 -3.23 -12.76 -9.82
CA TRP A 474 -2.52 -11.52 -10.13
C TRP A 474 -2.01 -11.50 -11.55
N PHE A 475 -2.09 -10.34 -12.19
CA PHE A 475 -1.35 -10.09 -13.41
C PHE A 475 0.14 -9.99 -13.13
N ALA A 476 0.97 -10.19 -14.17
CA ALA A 476 2.43 -10.16 -14.04
C ALA A 476 2.93 -8.85 -13.38
N GLU A 477 2.30 -7.72 -13.68
CA GLU A 477 2.66 -6.41 -13.12
C GLU A 477 2.35 -6.32 -11.61
N GLU A 478 1.24 -6.87 -11.16
CA GLU A 478 0.86 -6.94 -9.75
C GLU A 478 1.79 -7.89 -8.96
N TYR A 479 2.14 -9.01 -9.58
CA TYR A 479 3.10 -9.95 -9.01
C TYR A 479 4.50 -9.34 -8.86
N GLU A 480 4.97 -8.57 -9.86
CA GLU A 480 6.24 -7.85 -9.74
C GLU A 480 6.16 -6.74 -8.66
N MET A 481 5.00 -6.10 -8.50
CA MET A 481 4.78 -5.12 -7.44
C MET A 481 4.81 -5.76 -6.05
N SER A 482 4.16 -6.91 -5.89
CA SER A 482 4.12 -7.60 -4.59
C SER A 482 5.51 -7.96 -4.07
N LYS A 483 6.48 -8.26 -4.95
CA LYS A 483 7.87 -8.54 -4.55
C LYS A 483 8.54 -7.38 -3.81
N LEU A 484 8.04 -6.16 -3.98
CA LEU A 484 8.59 -4.98 -3.31
C LEU A 484 8.29 -4.96 -1.80
N HIS A 485 7.43 -5.86 -1.27
CA HIS A 485 7.20 -5.94 0.18
C HIS A 485 8.50 -6.21 0.96
N THR A 486 9.43 -6.97 0.37
CA THR A 486 10.72 -7.24 1.02
C THR A 486 11.55 -5.97 1.22
N VAL A 487 11.57 -5.11 0.21
CA VAL A 487 12.26 -3.81 0.27
C VAL A 487 11.50 -2.85 1.21
N ALA A 488 10.17 -2.81 1.10
CA ALA A 488 9.31 -1.97 1.95
C ALA A 488 9.47 -2.36 3.44
N GLY A 489 9.45 -3.66 3.75
CA GLY A 489 9.65 -4.17 5.09
C GLY A 489 11.03 -3.80 5.65
N ASN A 490 12.10 -4.03 4.89
CA ASN A 490 13.44 -3.63 5.29
C ASN A 490 13.54 -2.12 5.56
N MET A 491 13.05 -1.28 4.63
CA MET A 491 13.07 0.18 4.79
C MET A 491 12.28 0.64 6.01
N SER A 492 11.13 0.03 6.28
CA SER A 492 10.29 0.34 7.43
C SER A 492 10.98 -0.02 8.73
N LEU A 493 11.47 -1.26 8.86
CA LEU A 493 12.03 -1.79 10.09
C LEU A 493 13.42 -1.22 10.44
N SER A 494 14.26 -0.98 9.45
CA SER A 494 15.65 -0.53 9.66
C SER A 494 15.77 0.87 10.27
N GLN A 495 14.72 1.70 10.15
CA GLN A 495 14.73 3.09 10.60
C GLN A 495 14.55 3.27 12.11
N ARG A 496 14.10 2.24 12.85
CA ARG A 496 13.77 2.33 14.28
C ARG A 496 14.60 1.35 15.11
N PRO A 497 15.13 1.79 16.25
CA PRO A 497 15.91 0.93 17.13
C PRO A 497 15.16 -0.33 17.59
N SER A 498 13.85 -0.24 17.85
CA SER A 498 13.01 -1.35 18.32
C SER A 498 12.82 -2.45 17.29
N THR A 499 12.90 -2.15 15.97
CA THR A 499 12.57 -3.10 14.90
C THR A 499 13.73 -3.43 13.96
N ARG A 500 14.83 -2.67 14.00
CA ARG A 500 15.95 -2.82 13.04
C ARG A 500 16.58 -4.21 13.03
N LEU A 501 16.50 -4.94 14.13
CA LEU A 501 17.05 -6.31 14.23
C LEU A 501 16.33 -7.30 13.31
N TYR A 502 15.07 -7.00 12.93
CA TYR A 502 14.22 -7.87 12.12
C TYR A 502 14.26 -7.50 10.63
N ALA A 503 14.90 -6.38 10.29
CA ALA A 503 14.89 -5.82 8.94
C ALA A 503 15.49 -6.77 7.88
N GLU A 504 16.54 -7.52 8.23
CA GLU A 504 17.16 -8.46 7.30
C GLU A 504 16.28 -9.69 7.04
N ALA A 505 15.46 -10.12 7.99
CA ALA A 505 14.47 -11.17 7.77
C ALA A 505 13.41 -10.72 6.75
N ALA A 506 12.90 -9.50 6.90
CA ALA A 506 11.99 -8.92 5.92
C ALA A 506 12.64 -8.76 4.54
N HIS A 507 13.93 -8.38 4.48
CA HIS A 507 14.63 -8.15 3.22
C HIS A 507 14.91 -9.44 2.45
N GLY A 508 15.37 -10.50 3.14
CA GLY A 508 16.03 -11.64 2.52
C GLY A 508 15.23 -12.94 2.40
N HIS A 509 14.07 -13.07 3.05
CA HIS A 509 13.36 -14.36 3.17
C HIS A 509 12.95 -15.01 1.83
N HIS A 510 12.85 -14.24 0.76
CA HIS A 510 12.60 -14.76 -0.60
C HIS A 510 13.87 -14.93 -1.45
N SER A 511 15.05 -14.59 -0.94
CA SER A 511 16.30 -14.80 -1.65
C SER A 511 16.71 -16.26 -1.61
N TRP A 512 17.23 -16.77 -2.72
CA TRP A 512 17.67 -18.17 -2.78
C TRP A 512 18.99 -18.32 -2.02
N TYR A 513 19.16 -19.49 -1.41
CA TYR A 513 20.34 -19.85 -0.63
C TYR A 513 21.65 -19.71 -1.42
N ASP A 514 21.66 -20.13 -2.70
CA ASP A 514 22.82 -20.04 -3.60
C ASP A 514 23.00 -18.65 -4.25
N GLY A 515 22.09 -17.70 -4.00
CA GLY A 515 22.09 -16.36 -4.58
C GLY A 515 21.74 -16.31 -6.07
N SER A 516 21.36 -17.43 -6.70
CA SER A 516 21.10 -17.49 -8.14
C SER A 516 19.77 -16.87 -8.57
N ARG A 517 18.80 -16.81 -7.64
CA ARG A 517 17.42 -16.35 -7.88
C ARG A 517 16.81 -15.74 -6.62
N GLY A 518 15.53 -15.41 -6.71
CA GLY A 518 14.77 -14.78 -5.63
C GLY A 518 14.77 -13.26 -5.74
N TYR A 519 14.25 -12.63 -4.72
CA TYR A 519 14.16 -11.17 -4.62
C TYR A 519 14.29 -10.72 -3.16
N PRO A 520 14.67 -9.47 -2.91
CA PRO A 520 15.11 -8.48 -3.90
C PRO A 520 16.54 -8.78 -4.39
N GLY A 521 16.85 -8.37 -5.63
CA GLY A 521 18.19 -8.52 -6.19
C GLY A 521 19.30 -7.74 -5.44
N SER A 522 18.91 -6.85 -4.52
CA SER A 522 19.84 -6.09 -3.66
C SER A 522 20.33 -6.88 -2.44
N TYR A 523 19.62 -7.91 -1.99
CA TYR A 523 20.03 -8.70 -0.84
C TYR A 523 21.32 -9.48 -1.11
N ARG A 524 22.22 -9.46 -0.15
CA ARG A 524 23.54 -10.15 -0.21
C ARG A 524 23.66 -11.11 0.97
N ARG A 525 23.17 -12.33 0.78
CA ARG A 525 23.10 -13.35 1.84
C ARG A 525 24.46 -13.57 2.55
N LEU A 526 25.56 -13.65 1.80
CA LEU A 526 26.88 -13.90 2.37
C LEU A 526 27.43 -12.75 3.23
N GLU A 527 26.90 -11.54 3.01
CA GLU A 527 27.27 -10.34 3.77
C GLU A 527 26.35 -10.11 4.97
N CYS A 528 25.22 -10.86 5.07
CA CYS A 528 24.25 -10.74 6.14
C CYS A 528 24.65 -11.56 7.37
N PRO A 529 24.93 -10.93 8.52
CA PRO A 529 25.22 -11.66 9.77
C PRO A 529 24.05 -12.51 10.27
N GLN A 530 22.81 -12.14 9.94
CA GLN A 530 21.59 -12.83 10.35
C GLN A 530 21.15 -13.92 9.36
N ARG A 531 21.97 -14.28 8.36
CA ARG A 531 21.60 -15.19 7.26
C ARG A 531 21.01 -16.52 7.71
N GLN A 532 21.44 -17.07 8.86
CA GLN A 532 20.88 -18.32 9.40
C GLN A 532 19.41 -18.16 9.77
N MET A 533 19.03 -17.03 10.39
CA MET A 533 17.64 -16.74 10.72
C MET A 533 16.83 -16.45 9.46
N VAL A 534 17.39 -15.71 8.51
CA VAL A 534 16.74 -15.43 7.19
C VAL A 534 16.45 -16.74 6.44
N ASP A 535 17.39 -17.70 6.43
CA ASP A 535 17.19 -19.02 5.81
C ASP A 535 16.05 -19.80 6.50
N ILE A 536 15.93 -19.72 7.83
CA ILE A 536 14.85 -20.38 8.58
C ILE A 536 13.51 -19.72 8.27
N ILE A 537 13.43 -18.38 8.30
CA ILE A 537 12.21 -17.67 7.93
C ILE A 537 11.81 -18.01 6.50
N GLY A 538 12.75 -17.99 5.53
CA GLY A 538 12.45 -18.28 4.13
C GLY A 538 11.92 -19.69 3.86
N ILE A 539 12.36 -20.71 4.61
CA ILE A 539 11.83 -22.07 4.44
C ILE A 539 10.49 -22.25 5.16
N THR A 540 10.30 -21.65 6.34
CA THR A 540 9.03 -21.72 7.07
C THR A 540 7.94 -20.89 6.38
N ASP A 541 8.26 -19.71 5.85
CA ASP A 541 7.38 -18.93 4.98
C ASP A 541 6.94 -19.76 3.77
N PHE A 542 7.88 -20.36 3.04
CA PHE A 542 7.56 -21.19 1.88
C PHE A 542 6.61 -22.34 2.24
N LEU A 543 6.84 -23.05 3.36
CA LEU A 543 5.99 -24.18 3.77
C LEU A 543 4.55 -23.73 4.09
N ASP A 544 4.36 -22.59 4.74
CA ASP A 544 3.02 -22.05 4.96
C ASP A 544 2.41 -21.50 3.68
N SER A 545 3.14 -20.68 2.96
CA SER A 545 2.68 -19.99 1.76
C SER A 545 2.05 -20.91 0.72
N ILE A 546 2.68 -22.04 0.39
CA ILE A 546 2.16 -22.96 -0.64
C ILE A 546 1.09 -23.93 -0.12
N THR A 547 0.84 -23.96 1.19
CA THR A 547 -0.20 -24.79 1.82
C THR A 547 -1.41 -24.00 2.28
N SER A 548 -1.33 -22.67 2.32
CA SER A 548 -2.36 -21.78 2.85
C SER A 548 -3.49 -21.51 1.85
N MET A 549 -4.70 -21.24 2.38
CA MET A 549 -5.89 -20.93 1.58
C MET A 549 -5.83 -19.54 0.92
N GLY A 550 -5.05 -18.60 1.45
CA GLY A 550 -4.91 -17.24 0.91
C GLY A 550 -4.05 -17.11 -0.36
N GLN A 551 -3.49 -18.21 -0.87
CA GLN A 551 -2.52 -18.20 -1.97
C GLN A 551 -3.09 -18.51 -3.36
N LEU A 552 -4.40 -18.40 -3.57
CA LEU A 552 -5.03 -18.54 -4.88
C LEU A 552 -4.44 -17.59 -5.94
N HIS A 553 -3.79 -16.50 -5.48
CA HIS A 553 -3.10 -15.55 -6.35
C HIS A 553 -1.87 -16.14 -7.08
N PHE A 554 -1.27 -17.22 -6.53
CA PHE A 554 0.00 -17.79 -7.02
C PHE A 554 -0.11 -19.17 -7.68
N GLY A 555 -1.26 -19.85 -7.61
CA GLY A 555 -1.44 -21.17 -8.19
C GLY A 555 -2.23 -22.16 -7.33
N GLU A 556 -2.13 -23.45 -7.65
CA GLU A 556 -2.83 -24.51 -6.93
C GLU A 556 -2.20 -24.76 -5.55
N LYS A 557 -3.06 -24.89 -4.53
CA LYS A 557 -2.69 -25.22 -3.17
C LYS A 557 -2.11 -26.63 -3.10
N LYS A 558 -1.00 -26.78 -2.34
CA LYS A 558 -0.35 -28.07 -2.10
C LYS A 558 -0.65 -28.61 -0.70
N THR A 559 -0.57 -29.92 -0.56
CA THR A 559 -0.56 -30.55 0.77
C THR A 559 0.77 -30.26 1.47
N TYR A 560 0.78 -30.29 2.80
CA TYR A 560 2.01 -30.08 3.57
C TYR A 560 3.12 -31.08 3.19
N ALA A 561 2.76 -32.35 2.90
CA ALA A 561 3.73 -33.36 2.46
C ALA A 561 4.33 -33.05 1.09
N GLU A 562 3.58 -32.42 0.19
CA GLU A 562 4.08 -31.94 -1.12
C GLU A 562 4.99 -30.74 -0.93
N ALA A 563 4.65 -29.81 -0.04
CA ALA A 563 5.47 -28.67 0.31
C ALA A 563 6.86 -29.09 0.83
N VAL A 564 6.88 -30.03 1.78
CA VAL A 564 8.13 -30.58 2.33
C VAL A 564 8.95 -31.25 1.24
N ARG A 565 8.35 -32.08 0.37
CA ARG A 565 9.06 -32.69 -0.76
C ARG A 565 9.66 -31.67 -1.71
N GLU A 566 8.93 -30.62 -2.02
CA GLU A 566 9.42 -29.55 -2.89
C GLU A 566 10.57 -28.77 -2.25
N ALA A 567 10.48 -28.45 -0.96
CA ALA A 567 11.57 -27.82 -0.22
C ALA A 567 12.86 -28.67 -0.29
N ILE A 568 12.74 -29.99 -0.13
CA ILE A 568 13.86 -30.93 -0.21
C ILE A 568 14.45 -30.99 -1.64
N LEU A 569 13.62 -30.94 -2.69
CA LEU A 569 14.08 -30.92 -4.09
C LEU A 569 14.86 -29.64 -4.44
N LEU A 570 14.65 -28.56 -3.69
CA LEU A 570 15.31 -27.27 -3.88
C LEU A 570 16.53 -27.07 -2.96
N GLU A 571 17.01 -28.17 -2.31
CA GLU A 571 18.20 -28.20 -1.47
C GLU A 571 19.42 -27.61 -2.16
N GLY A 572 20.18 -26.80 -1.43
CA GLY A 572 21.43 -26.18 -1.91
C GLY A 572 21.20 -25.09 -2.97
N ARG A 573 19.99 -24.95 -3.48
CA ARG A 573 19.60 -23.90 -4.43
C ARG A 573 18.75 -22.83 -3.73
N ARG A 574 17.51 -23.16 -3.41
CA ARG A 574 16.59 -22.23 -2.72
C ARG A 574 16.77 -22.27 -1.21
N PHE A 575 16.99 -23.45 -0.65
CA PHE A 575 17.05 -23.68 0.79
C PHE A 575 18.39 -24.23 1.25
N SER A 576 18.74 -23.92 2.49
CA SER A 576 19.95 -24.42 3.14
C SER A 576 19.95 -25.96 3.20
N PRO A 577 21.07 -26.62 2.81
CA PRO A 577 21.21 -28.07 2.92
C PRO A 577 21.01 -28.59 4.35
N LEU A 578 21.42 -27.82 5.35
CA LEU A 578 21.21 -28.18 6.75
C LEU A 578 19.71 -28.24 7.08
N LEU A 579 18.95 -27.21 6.70
CA LEU A 579 17.51 -27.14 7.00
C LEU A 579 16.73 -28.23 6.27
N THR A 580 17.04 -28.48 5.01
CA THR A 580 16.37 -29.54 4.21
C THR A 580 16.75 -30.94 4.69
N ALA A 581 17.98 -31.15 5.16
CA ALA A 581 18.37 -32.41 5.79
C ALA A 581 17.49 -32.72 7.02
N ARG A 582 17.18 -31.71 7.84
CA ARG A 582 16.28 -31.85 8.99
C ARG A 582 14.84 -32.13 8.57
N LEU A 583 14.36 -31.49 7.51
CA LEU A 583 13.00 -31.75 6.98
C LEU A 583 12.80 -33.17 6.44
N ARG A 584 13.88 -33.92 6.14
CA ARG A 584 13.79 -35.35 5.78
C ARG A 584 13.44 -36.21 6.99
N GLU A 585 13.70 -35.73 8.19
CA GLU A 585 13.35 -36.39 9.43
C GLU A 585 11.85 -36.22 9.67
N LYS A 586 11.13 -37.33 9.70
CA LYS A 586 9.67 -37.34 9.78
C LYS A 586 9.15 -36.64 11.03
N GLU A 587 9.88 -36.81 12.13
CA GLU A 587 9.57 -36.19 13.42
C GLU A 587 9.71 -34.67 13.37
N VAL A 588 10.71 -34.17 12.65
CA VAL A 588 10.93 -32.72 12.45
C VAL A 588 9.81 -32.13 11.59
N ALA A 589 9.52 -32.76 10.43
CA ALA A 589 8.45 -32.29 9.56
C ALA A 589 7.09 -32.26 10.28
N GLU A 590 6.79 -33.27 11.12
CA GLU A 590 5.56 -33.33 11.91
C GLU A 590 5.53 -32.29 13.03
N ALA A 591 6.67 -32.02 13.69
CA ALA A 591 6.77 -30.98 14.72
C ALA A 591 6.51 -29.58 14.12
N LEU A 592 7.01 -29.29 12.92
CA LEU A 592 6.72 -28.04 12.23
C LEU A 592 5.26 -27.94 11.80
N ARG A 593 4.68 -29.00 11.27
CA ARG A 593 3.24 -29.03 10.92
C ARG A 593 2.38 -28.67 12.15
N LYS A 594 2.70 -29.28 13.30
CA LYS A 594 2.02 -29.00 14.57
C LYS A 594 2.19 -27.53 14.99
N ALA A 595 3.39 -26.99 14.86
CA ALA A 595 3.68 -25.59 15.19
C ALA A 595 2.86 -24.63 14.30
N PHE A 596 2.68 -24.93 13.03
CA PHE A 596 1.80 -24.16 12.14
C PHE A 596 0.33 -24.23 12.58
N GLU A 597 -0.18 -25.41 12.91
CA GLU A 597 -1.57 -25.58 13.36
C GLU A 597 -1.86 -24.86 14.69
N GLU A 598 -0.94 -25.01 15.67
CA GLU A 598 -1.01 -24.30 16.94
C GLU A 598 -0.92 -22.79 16.74
N GLY A 599 0.06 -22.34 15.93
CA GLY A 599 0.24 -20.92 15.62
C GLY A 599 -0.99 -20.30 14.94
N ARG A 600 -1.63 -21.01 14.03
CA ARG A 600 -2.87 -20.57 13.39
C ARG A 600 -3.99 -20.35 14.40
N ARG A 601 -4.20 -21.30 15.31
CA ARG A 601 -5.23 -21.22 16.34
C ARG A 601 -4.95 -20.06 17.32
N GLU A 602 -3.71 -19.91 17.75
CA GLU A 602 -3.31 -18.80 18.61
C GLU A 602 -3.50 -17.44 17.92
N ALA A 603 -3.07 -17.30 16.66
CA ALA A 603 -3.24 -16.07 15.90
C ALA A 603 -4.73 -15.68 15.77
N TYR A 604 -5.61 -16.65 15.46
CA TYR A 604 -7.06 -16.38 15.43
C TYR A 604 -7.62 -16.01 16.80
N TYR A 605 -7.06 -16.59 17.88
CA TYR A 605 -7.45 -16.22 19.23
C TYR A 605 -7.05 -14.77 19.55
N HIS A 606 -5.89 -14.31 19.11
CA HIS A 606 -5.49 -12.91 19.25
C HIS A 606 -6.42 -11.97 18.49
N LEU A 607 -6.85 -12.33 17.27
CA LEU A 607 -7.83 -11.54 16.53
C LEU A 607 -9.16 -11.47 17.30
N TYR A 608 -9.62 -12.58 17.86
CA TYR A 608 -10.84 -12.65 18.66
C TYR A 608 -10.74 -11.77 19.92
N GLU A 609 -9.64 -11.83 20.69
CA GLU A 609 -9.46 -11.04 21.91
C GLU A 609 -9.42 -9.53 21.64
N GLN A 610 -8.76 -9.11 20.56
CA GLN A 610 -8.69 -7.69 20.15
C GLN A 610 -10.10 -7.12 19.89
N GLU A 611 -10.96 -7.91 19.29
CA GLU A 611 -12.33 -7.54 18.97
C GLU A 611 -13.29 -7.65 20.16
N ALA A 612 -13.09 -8.64 21.02
CA ALA A 612 -13.93 -8.82 22.24
C ALA A 612 -13.66 -7.72 23.29
N SER A 613 -12.48 -7.08 23.22
CA SER A 613 -12.07 -5.99 24.10
C SER A 613 -12.47 -4.60 23.59
N SER A 614 -13.06 -4.53 22.39
CA SER A 614 -13.55 -3.32 21.71
C SER A 614 -15.03 -3.13 21.93
#